data_8f4165d50bc89443dd7defc269d4b77b
#
_entry.id   8f4165d50bc89443dd7defc269d4b77b
#
_cell.length_a   1.000
_cell.length_b   1.000
_cell.length_c   1.000
_cell.angle_alpha   90.00
_cell.angle_beta   90.00
_cell.angle_gamma   90.00
#
_symmetry.space_group_name_H-M   'P 1'
#
loop_
_entity.id
_entity.type
_entity.pdbx_description
1 polymer ?
#
loop_
_entity_poly.entity_id
_entity_poly.type
_entity_poly.pdbx_seq_one_letter_code
_entity_poly.pdbx_strand_id
1 'polypeptide(L)' 'MVRAKFRVESRTETTNGHNVVLHPVTGPSEENKQFWKWTPAGKLELYTINPDAAAQLKPGAEFYLDFVAADGGAQ' A
#
# COMPACT_ATOMS: atom_id res chain seq x y z
N MET A 1 2.25 0.61 -16.83
CA MET A 1 1.71 0.44 -15.47
C MET A 1 2.87 0.32 -14.49
N VAL A 2 2.75 0.96 -13.37
CA VAL A 2 3.74 0.86 -12.31
C VAL A 2 3.15 0.03 -11.18
N ARG A 3 3.91 -0.96 -10.72
CA ARG A 3 3.51 -1.79 -9.59
C ARG A 3 4.53 -1.63 -8.47
N ALA A 4 4.04 -1.45 -7.27
CA ALA A 4 4.87 -1.42 -6.07
C ALA A 4 4.31 -2.42 -5.06
N LYS A 5 5.14 -2.80 -4.09
CA LYS A 5 4.71 -3.69 -3.02
C LYS A 5 4.84 -2.94 -1.71
N PHE A 6 3.74 -2.83 -0.98
CA PHE A 6 3.67 -2.09 0.26
C PHE A 6 3.21 -3.00 1.38
N ARG A 7 3.68 -2.71 2.58
CA ARG A 7 3.24 -3.39 3.79
C ARG A 7 2.50 -2.42 4.68
N VAL A 8 1.38 -2.86 5.26
CA VAL A 8 0.67 -2.07 6.25
C VAL A 8 1.51 -1.98 7.50
N GLU A 9 1.90 -0.78 7.87
CA GLU A 9 2.67 -0.55 9.08
C GLU A 9 1.77 -0.33 10.29
N SER A 10 0.72 0.45 10.11
CA SER A 10 -0.19 0.75 11.21
C SER A 10 -1.60 0.97 10.70
N ARG A 11 -2.55 0.68 11.57
CA ARG A 11 -3.95 0.98 11.35
C ARG A 11 -4.49 1.56 12.64
N THR A 12 -4.88 2.82 12.60
CA THR A 12 -5.34 3.55 13.76
C THR A 12 -6.84 3.79 13.66
N GLU A 13 -7.59 3.30 14.62
CA GLU A 13 -9.01 3.52 14.69
C GLU A 13 -9.28 4.93 15.20
N THR A 14 -10.20 5.62 14.55
CA THR A 14 -10.68 6.93 14.96
C THR A 14 -12.17 6.86 15.22
N THR A 15 -12.73 7.97 15.69
CA THR A 15 -14.17 8.04 15.96
C THR A 15 -15.01 7.68 14.75
N ASN A 16 -14.56 8.08 13.55
CA ASN A 16 -15.36 7.93 12.33
C ASN A 16 -14.80 6.95 11.33
N GLY A 17 -13.65 6.35 11.61
CA GLY A 17 -13.04 5.45 10.63
C GLY A 17 -11.67 5.00 11.05
N HIS A 18 -10.85 4.65 10.05
CA HIS A 18 -9.53 4.08 10.28
C HIS A 18 -8.51 4.80 9.41
N ASN A 19 -7.36 5.11 9.98
CA ASN A 19 -6.23 5.66 9.26
C ASN A 19 -5.19 4.56 9.08
N VAL A 20 -4.82 4.27 7.84
CA VAL A 20 -3.90 3.18 7.52
C VAL A 20 -2.67 3.75 6.86
N VAL A 21 -1.51 3.36 7.37
CA VAL A 21 -0.22 3.80 6.84
C VAL A 21 0.52 2.59 6.29
N LEU A 22 0.99 2.71 5.06
CA LEU A 22 1.74 1.66 4.39
C LEU A 22 3.09 2.20 3.93
N HIS A 23 4.09 1.32 3.94
CA HIS A 23 5.44 1.64 3.47
C HIS A 23 5.88 0.63 2.43
N PRO A 24 6.77 1.03 1.51
CA PRO A 24 7.31 0.09 0.54
C PRO A 24 8.03 -1.05 1.24
N VAL A 25 7.85 -2.25 0.71
CA VAL A 25 8.51 -3.43 1.25
C VAL A 25 9.95 -3.42 0.80
N THR A 26 10.86 -3.54 1.76
CA THR A 26 12.27 -3.77 1.51
C THR A 26 12.64 -5.12 2.11
N GLY A 27 13.60 -5.79 1.55
CA GLY A 27 14.01 -7.07 2.11
C GLY A 27 14.90 -7.84 1.16
N PRO A 28 15.42 -8.98 1.61
CA PRO A 28 16.45 -9.70 0.87
C PRO A 28 15.93 -10.57 -0.27
N SER A 29 14.62 -10.81 -0.39
CA SER A 29 14.11 -11.66 -1.45
C SER A 29 14.28 -10.99 -2.81
N GLU A 30 14.39 -11.82 -3.86
CA GLU A 30 14.53 -11.30 -5.22
C GLU A 30 13.29 -10.48 -5.62
N GLU A 31 12.11 -10.95 -5.21
CA GLU A 31 10.88 -10.20 -5.47
C GLU A 31 10.93 -8.82 -4.82
N ASN A 32 11.28 -8.77 -3.55
CA ASN A 32 11.32 -7.50 -2.83
C ASN A 32 12.37 -6.56 -3.41
N LYS A 33 13.51 -7.09 -3.85
CA LYS A 33 14.54 -6.28 -4.49
C LYS A 33 14.02 -5.63 -5.78
N GLN A 34 13.22 -6.34 -6.54
CA GLN A 34 12.62 -5.81 -7.77
C GLN A 34 11.75 -4.60 -7.47
N PHE A 35 10.89 -4.71 -6.48
CA PHE A 35 9.99 -3.60 -6.12
C PHE A 35 10.75 -2.47 -5.44
N TRP A 36 11.65 -2.81 -4.52
CA TRP A 36 12.44 -1.84 -3.79
C TRP A 36 13.32 -1.00 -4.72
N LYS A 37 13.85 -1.61 -5.76
CA LYS A 37 14.71 -0.92 -6.71
C LYS A 37 14.02 0.29 -7.33
N TRP A 38 12.72 0.17 -7.59
CA TRP A 38 11.95 1.22 -8.25
C TRP A 38 11.23 2.13 -7.25
N THR A 39 10.99 1.63 -6.05
CA THR A 39 10.29 2.40 -5.01
C THR A 39 10.99 2.16 -3.67
N PRO A 40 12.20 2.71 -3.51
CA PRO A 40 12.98 2.44 -2.29
C PRO A 40 12.47 3.20 -1.07
N ALA A 41 11.67 4.23 -1.27
CA ALA A 41 11.13 5.03 -0.18
C ALA A 41 9.75 5.54 -0.56
N GLY A 42 8.95 5.80 0.43
CA GLY A 42 7.62 6.33 0.20
C GLY A 42 6.72 6.08 1.39
N LYS A 43 5.52 6.56 1.27
CA LYS A 43 4.49 6.40 2.28
C LYS A 43 3.14 6.51 1.61
N LEU A 44 2.25 5.58 1.92
CA LEU A 44 0.87 5.65 1.49
C LEU A 44 0.02 5.75 2.74
N GLU A 45 -0.83 6.77 2.79
CA GLU A 45 -1.72 6.97 3.91
C GLU A 45 -3.14 7.02 3.39
N LEU A 46 -4.00 6.17 3.94
CA LEU A 46 -5.40 6.07 3.54
C LEU A 46 -6.29 6.24 4.76
N TYR A 47 -7.36 6.98 4.59
CA TYR A 47 -8.41 7.06 5.58
C TYR A 47 -9.66 6.41 5.02
N THR A 48 -10.21 5.45 5.73
CA THR A 48 -11.42 4.77 5.27
C THR A 48 -12.46 4.75 6.38
N ILE A 49 -13.71 5.01 5.98
CA ILE A 49 -14.86 4.85 6.88
C ILE A 49 -15.53 3.50 6.66
N ASN A 50 -15.04 2.70 5.72
CA ASN A 50 -15.61 1.40 5.41
C ASN A 50 -14.94 0.33 6.28
N PRO A 51 -15.67 -0.27 7.24
CA PRO A 51 -15.06 -1.25 8.12
C PRO A 51 -14.59 -2.52 7.39
N ASP A 52 -15.24 -2.87 6.29
CA ASP A 52 -14.82 -4.04 5.52
C ASP A 52 -13.47 -3.79 4.85
N ALA A 53 -13.26 -2.58 4.33
CA ALA A 53 -11.97 -2.22 3.75
C ALA A 53 -10.89 -2.20 4.83
N ALA A 54 -11.19 -1.60 5.98
CA ALA A 54 -10.24 -1.54 7.09
C ALA A 54 -9.86 -2.93 7.58
N ALA A 55 -10.82 -3.87 7.58
CA ALA A 55 -10.57 -5.24 8.04
C ALA A 55 -9.55 -5.97 7.18
N GLN A 56 -9.45 -5.60 5.91
CA GLN A 56 -8.49 -6.20 4.99
C GLN A 56 -7.09 -5.62 5.12
N LEU A 57 -6.97 -4.42 5.69
CA LEU A 57 -5.71 -3.70 5.79
C LEU A 57 -5.10 -3.93 7.18
N LYS A 58 -4.77 -5.16 7.48
CA LYS A 58 -4.21 -5.53 8.78
C LYS A 58 -2.73 -5.19 8.86
N PRO A 59 -2.26 -4.68 10.00
CA PRO A 59 -0.83 -4.46 10.17
C PRO A 59 -0.03 -5.72 9.85
N GLY A 60 1.01 -5.56 9.05
CA GLY A 60 1.84 -6.66 8.58
C GLY A 60 1.42 -7.25 7.25
N ALA A 61 0.20 -6.99 6.80
CA ALA A 61 -0.27 -7.48 5.50
C ALA A 61 0.45 -6.74 4.37
N GLU A 62 0.72 -7.45 3.28
CA GLU A 62 1.41 -6.89 2.13
C GLU A 62 0.49 -6.87 0.93
N PHE A 63 0.60 -5.81 0.14
CA PHE A 63 -0.24 -5.61 -1.03
C PHE A 63 0.58 -5.15 -2.21
N TYR A 64 0.17 -5.57 -3.40
CA TYR A 64 0.66 -4.95 -4.63
C TYR A 64 -0.19 -3.73 -4.92
N LEU A 65 0.47 -2.62 -5.24
CA LEU A 65 -0.21 -1.39 -5.63
C LEU A 65 0.08 -1.14 -7.09
N ASP A 66 -0.96 -1.12 -7.89
CA ASP A 66 -0.87 -0.89 -9.32
C ASP A 66 -1.37 0.51 -9.64
N PHE A 67 -0.55 1.28 -10.35
CA PHE A 67 -0.93 2.61 -10.78
C PHE A 67 -1.41 2.52 -12.22
N VAL A 68 -2.71 2.64 -12.39
CA VAL A 68 -3.35 2.57 -13.70
C VAL A 68 -3.86 3.96 -14.03
N ALA A 69 -3.56 4.41 -15.24
CA ALA A 69 -3.98 5.74 -15.65
C ALA A 69 -5.51 5.85 -15.68
N ALA A 70 -6.00 6.94 -15.12
CA ALA A 70 -7.46 7.13 -15.01
C ALA A 70 -8.12 7.41 -16.35
N ASP A 71 -7.36 7.79 -17.36
CA ASP A 71 -7.87 8.09 -18.68
C ASP A 71 -7.95 6.86 -19.58
N GLY A 72 -8.05 5.68 -18.98
CA GLY A 72 -8.18 4.45 -19.72
C GLY A 72 -6.88 3.87 -20.25
N GLY A 73 -5.77 4.31 -19.68
CA GLY A 73 -4.47 3.77 -20.06
C GLY A 73 -3.94 4.32 -21.36
N ALA A 74 -4.30 5.51 -21.70
CA ALA A 74 -3.93 6.14 -22.97
C ALA A 74 -2.47 6.58 -23.03
N GLN A 75 -1.66 6.14 -22.13
CA GLN A 75 -0.23 6.46 -22.13
C GLN A 75 0.56 5.46 -22.89
#